data_7172079767fe10f6edbee8572d2b2a71
#
_entry.id   7172079767fe10f6edbee8572d2b2a71
#
_cell.length_a   1.000
_cell.length_b   1.000
_cell.length_c   1.000
_cell.angle_alpha   90.00
_cell.angle_beta   90.00
_cell.angle_gamma   90.00
#
_symmetry.space_group_name_H-M   'P 1'
#
loop_
_entity.id
_entity.type
_entity.pdbx_description
1 polymer ?
#
loop_
_entity_poly.entity_id
_entity_poly.type
_entity_poly.pdbx_seq_one_letter_code
_entity_poly.pdbx_strand_id
1 'polypeptide(L)'
;MKVVLFCGGLGTRLREHSDTIPKPLVNVGVRPIMWHLMRYYAHYGHKDFILALGYRGDLIREYFTHYNEALSNDFTMTNGGKTIELHSTDIADWRITFVDTGLHSNIGQRLLRVRKHLAGEQAFLANYSDGLSDIPLDKTIADFQSKQAVASFASVRTSQSFHLVDAAEDGYVNNIGPMSGDSVYINGGFFVLRSDIFDYINEGDELVDQPFQRLIQKRLLATYRHGGFWQAMDTFKDKIAFDRLDATGNCPWIVWRKP
;
A
#
# COMPACT_ATOMS: atom_id res chain seq x y z
N MET A 1 0.79 12.95 -9.66
CA MET A 1 -0.52 12.52 -9.11
C MET A 1 -0.41 12.43 -7.59
N LYS A 2 -1.50 12.74 -6.88
CA LYS A 2 -1.60 12.50 -5.43
C LYS A 2 -1.73 11.01 -5.13
N VAL A 3 -1.31 10.61 -3.94
CA VAL A 3 -1.35 9.22 -3.46
C VAL A 3 -2.22 9.13 -2.21
N VAL A 4 -3.29 8.36 -2.27
CA VAL A 4 -4.14 8.05 -1.11
C VAL A 4 -3.66 6.74 -0.48
N LEU A 5 -3.33 6.76 0.82
CA LEU A 5 -2.98 5.56 1.57
C LEU A 5 -4.06 5.24 2.61
N PHE A 6 -4.59 4.02 2.56
CA PHE A 6 -5.63 3.55 3.48
C PHE A 6 -4.98 3.04 4.77
N CYS A 7 -4.96 3.88 5.81
CA CYS A 7 -4.25 3.64 7.07
C CYS A 7 -5.18 3.32 8.24
N GLY A 8 -6.41 2.90 8.00
CA GLY A 8 -7.44 2.83 9.05
C GLY A 8 -7.89 1.44 9.50
N GLY A 9 -7.23 0.36 9.03
CA GLY A 9 -7.59 -1.01 9.41
C GLY A 9 -7.27 -1.34 10.86
N LEU A 10 -8.09 -2.17 11.51
CA LEU A 10 -7.92 -2.60 12.91
C LEU A 10 -6.72 -3.52 13.15
N GLY A 11 -6.10 -4.08 12.10
CA GLY A 11 -4.88 -4.91 12.20
C GLY A 11 -5.02 -6.20 13.02
N THR A 12 -6.22 -6.71 13.24
CA THR A 12 -6.54 -7.79 14.19
C THR A 12 -5.77 -9.11 14.00
N ARG A 13 -5.14 -9.32 12.85
CA ARG A 13 -4.37 -10.54 12.54
C ARG A 13 -2.90 -10.49 13.02
N LEU A 14 -2.40 -9.32 13.40
CA LEU A 14 -1.05 -9.07 13.94
C LEU A 14 -1.07 -8.86 15.45
N ARG A 15 -1.95 -9.54 16.19
CA ARG A 15 -2.33 -9.27 17.59
C ARG A 15 -1.18 -9.06 18.57
N GLU A 16 -0.02 -9.66 18.40
CA GLU A 16 1.11 -9.52 19.35
C GLU A 16 1.83 -8.16 19.22
N HIS A 17 1.63 -7.41 18.11
CA HIS A 17 2.25 -6.10 17.91
C HIS A 17 1.25 -4.98 17.57
N SER A 18 0.03 -5.31 17.13
CA SER A 18 -0.96 -4.32 16.69
C SER A 18 -1.89 -3.81 17.80
N ASP A 19 -1.84 -4.37 19.00
CA ASP A 19 -2.64 -3.85 20.14
C ASP A 19 -2.15 -2.46 20.58
N THR A 20 -0.88 -2.14 20.32
CA THR A 20 -0.27 -0.85 20.69
C THR A 20 0.10 0.02 19.50
N ILE A 21 0.42 -0.55 18.34
CA ILE A 21 0.91 0.16 17.16
C ILE A 21 0.02 -0.18 15.95
N PRO A 22 -0.51 0.81 15.20
CA PRO A 22 -1.26 0.52 13.98
C PRO A 22 -0.37 -0.14 12.93
N LYS A 23 -0.92 -1.07 12.16
CA LYS A 23 -0.22 -1.88 11.16
C LYS A 23 0.72 -1.07 10.23
N PRO A 24 0.32 0.11 9.72
CA PRO A 24 1.20 0.94 8.91
C PRO A 24 2.50 1.39 9.60
N LEU A 25 2.53 1.43 10.93
CA LEU A 25 3.70 1.81 11.72
C LEU A 25 4.56 0.63 12.16
N VAL A 26 4.25 -0.60 11.79
CA VAL A 26 5.13 -1.75 12.07
C VAL A 26 6.41 -1.60 11.25
N ASN A 27 7.55 -1.63 11.93
CA ASN A 27 8.84 -1.41 11.29
C ASN A 27 9.27 -2.59 10.41
N VAL A 28 9.94 -2.25 9.30
CA VAL A 28 10.82 -3.12 8.52
C VAL A 28 12.20 -2.47 8.57
N GLY A 29 13.14 -3.10 9.25
CA GLY A 29 14.39 -2.43 9.63
C GLY A 29 14.12 -1.24 10.55
N VAL A 30 14.69 -0.08 10.25
CA VAL A 30 14.60 1.13 11.09
C VAL A 30 13.38 2.01 10.80
N ARG A 31 12.61 1.71 9.75
CA ARG A 31 11.47 2.53 9.32
C ARG A 31 10.17 1.72 9.22
N PRO A 32 8.99 2.35 9.45
CA PRO A 32 7.70 1.70 9.28
C PRO A 32 7.44 1.24 7.84
N ILE A 33 6.63 0.18 7.67
CA ILE A 33 6.28 -0.34 6.35
C ILE A 33 5.65 0.74 5.46
N MET A 34 4.78 1.61 6.01
CA MET A 34 4.19 2.71 5.24
C MET A 34 5.24 3.72 4.75
N TRP A 35 6.34 3.94 5.49
CA TRP A 35 7.42 4.81 5.04
C TRP A 35 8.09 4.23 3.78
N HIS A 36 8.38 2.92 3.76
CA HIS A 36 8.92 2.25 2.58
C HIS A 36 7.99 2.39 1.37
N LEU A 37 6.69 2.21 1.60
CA LEU A 37 5.68 2.40 0.54
C LEU A 37 5.65 3.85 0.04
N MET A 38 5.70 4.85 0.93
CA MET A 38 5.74 6.27 0.53
C MET A 38 7.03 6.60 -0.23
N ARG A 39 8.19 6.06 0.19
CA ARG A 39 9.46 6.19 -0.54
C ARG A 39 9.38 5.58 -1.94
N TYR A 40 8.71 4.44 -2.09
CA TYR A 40 8.45 3.85 -3.40
C TYR A 40 7.69 4.83 -4.32
N TYR A 41 6.59 5.41 -3.85
CA TYR A 41 5.85 6.41 -4.64
C TYR A 41 6.66 7.68 -4.92
N ALA A 42 7.41 8.16 -3.92
CA ALA A 42 8.27 9.33 -4.05
C ALA A 42 9.39 9.13 -5.08
N HIS A 43 9.94 7.91 -5.19
CA HIS A 43 10.93 7.55 -6.22
C HIS A 43 10.38 7.79 -7.63
N TYR A 44 9.11 7.50 -7.88
CA TYR A 44 8.43 7.77 -9.16
C TYR A 44 7.87 9.20 -9.27
N GLY A 45 8.27 10.11 -8.38
CA GLY A 45 7.88 11.53 -8.42
C GLY A 45 6.53 11.85 -7.79
N HIS A 46 5.90 10.91 -7.08
CA HIS A 46 4.60 11.10 -6.42
C HIS A 46 4.81 11.35 -4.92
N LYS A 47 4.88 12.64 -4.54
CA LYS A 47 5.26 13.12 -3.21
C LYS A 47 4.14 13.86 -2.45
N ASP A 48 2.94 13.91 -3.00
CA ASP A 48 1.74 14.48 -2.36
C ASP A 48 0.85 13.34 -1.86
N PHE A 49 0.88 13.11 -0.56
CA PHE A 49 0.22 11.99 0.11
C PHE A 49 -1.01 12.44 0.87
N ILE A 50 -2.08 11.62 0.82
CA ILE A 50 -3.28 11.76 1.62
C ILE A 50 -3.43 10.50 2.45
N LEU A 51 -3.23 10.59 3.76
CA LEU A 51 -3.35 9.47 4.68
C LEU A 51 -4.79 9.40 5.21
N ALA A 52 -5.54 8.38 4.76
CA ALA A 52 -6.90 8.11 5.21
C ALA A 52 -6.87 7.34 6.54
N LEU A 53 -6.88 8.07 7.65
CA LEU A 53 -6.69 7.56 9.00
C LEU A 53 -7.97 6.94 9.57
N GLY A 54 -7.77 6.00 10.50
CA GLY A 54 -8.81 5.37 11.31
C GLY A 54 -8.23 4.91 12.64
N TYR A 55 -8.13 3.59 12.87
CA TYR A 55 -7.58 3.05 14.12
C TYR A 55 -6.18 3.58 14.38
N ARG A 56 -5.96 4.12 15.60
CA ARG A 56 -4.67 4.69 16.05
C ARG A 56 -4.05 5.68 15.06
N GLY A 57 -4.88 6.47 14.38
CA GLY A 57 -4.42 7.55 13.50
C GLY A 57 -3.63 8.65 14.24
N ASP A 58 -3.81 8.76 15.56
CA ASP A 58 -3.01 9.58 16.47
C ASP A 58 -1.51 9.25 16.36
N LEU A 59 -1.15 7.97 16.43
CA LEU A 59 0.25 7.53 16.35
C LEU A 59 0.86 7.80 14.95
N ILE A 60 0.06 7.68 13.89
CA ILE A 60 0.55 8.00 12.55
C ILE A 60 0.86 9.50 12.44
N ARG A 61 0.01 10.37 13.00
CA ARG A 61 0.28 11.81 13.08
C ARG A 61 1.54 12.08 13.89
N GLU A 62 1.65 11.47 15.08
CA GLU A 62 2.79 11.60 15.98
C GLU A 62 4.10 11.21 15.29
N TYR A 63 4.12 10.08 14.58
CA TYR A 63 5.29 9.62 13.82
C TYR A 63 5.82 10.69 12.85
N PHE A 64 4.95 11.33 12.08
CA PHE A 64 5.37 12.34 11.10
C PHE A 64 5.63 13.71 11.72
N THR A 65 4.92 14.11 12.78
CA THR A 65 5.18 15.39 13.47
C THR A 65 6.49 15.37 14.28
N HIS A 66 6.96 14.18 14.68
CA HIS A 66 8.24 13.96 15.35
C HIS A 66 9.25 13.20 14.47
N TYR A 67 9.11 13.32 13.14
CA TYR A 67 9.95 12.60 12.21
C TYR A 67 11.43 12.95 12.42
N ASN A 68 12.24 11.90 12.61
CA ASN A 68 13.68 12.06 12.81
C ASN A 68 14.44 11.58 11.56
N GLU A 69 14.96 12.52 10.78
CA GLU A 69 15.76 12.25 9.57
C GLU A 69 17.04 11.47 9.89
N ALA A 70 17.65 11.69 11.07
CA ALA A 70 18.91 11.05 11.45
C ALA A 70 18.80 9.51 11.66
N LEU A 71 17.59 8.95 11.70
CA LEU A 71 17.42 7.49 11.80
C LEU A 71 17.78 6.74 10.51
N SER A 72 17.74 7.40 9.36
CA SER A 72 17.94 6.77 8.04
C SER A 72 18.86 7.55 7.11
N ASN A 73 19.41 8.66 7.56
CA ASN A 73 20.32 9.50 6.78
C ASN A 73 21.64 9.68 7.51
N ASP A 74 22.72 9.78 6.75
CA ASP A 74 24.02 10.17 7.28
C ASP A 74 24.00 11.62 7.73
N PHE A 75 24.69 11.92 8.83
CA PHE A 75 24.78 13.26 9.39
C PHE A 75 26.11 13.50 10.10
N THR A 76 26.48 14.76 10.22
CA THR A 76 27.58 15.22 11.06
C THR A 76 27.03 15.85 12.33
N MET A 77 27.56 15.46 13.50
CA MET A 77 27.18 16.02 14.79
C MET A 77 28.33 16.83 15.37
N THR A 78 28.05 18.06 15.80
CA THR A 78 29.03 18.94 16.44
C THR A 78 28.49 19.56 17.74
N ASN A 79 29.34 20.29 18.47
CA ASN A 79 28.96 20.99 19.72
C ASN A 79 28.32 20.06 20.77
N GLY A 80 28.83 18.81 20.91
CA GLY A 80 28.28 17.87 21.89
C GLY A 80 26.83 17.48 21.62
N GLY A 81 26.42 17.35 20.36
CA GLY A 81 25.07 16.95 19.95
C GLY A 81 24.09 18.11 19.77
N LYS A 82 24.51 19.36 19.95
CA LYS A 82 23.62 20.51 19.81
C LYS A 82 23.37 20.91 18.34
N THR A 83 24.25 20.49 17.44
CA THR A 83 24.12 20.79 16.00
C THR A 83 24.19 19.48 15.23
N ILE A 84 23.19 19.23 14.39
CA ILE A 84 23.11 18.09 13.47
C ILE A 84 23.00 18.67 12.05
N GLU A 85 23.92 18.26 11.18
CA GLU A 85 23.93 18.58 9.77
C GLU A 85 23.67 17.29 8.99
N LEU A 86 22.51 17.20 8.36
CA LEU A 86 22.09 16.05 7.55
C LEU A 86 22.78 16.11 6.18
N HIS A 87 23.34 14.99 5.72
CA HIS A 87 23.94 14.89 4.38
C HIS A 87 22.87 14.61 3.31
N SER A 88 21.73 14.07 3.72
CA SER A 88 20.56 13.86 2.87
C SER A 88 19.28 13.91 3.70
N THR A 89 18.13 13.99 3.02
CA THR A 89 16.83 14.00 3.66
C THR A 89 15.90 13.00 2.98
N ASP A 90 14.94 12.46 3.73
CA ASP A 90 13.98 11.47 3.23
C ASP A 90 12.68 12.11 2.74
N ILE A 91 12.09 12.96 3.58
CA ILE A 91 10.72 13.45 3.42
C ILE A 91 10.60 14.97 3.29
N ALA A 92 11.72 15.70 3.19
CA ALA A 92 11.73 17.18 3.22
C ALA A 92 10.88 17.81 2.10
N ASP A 93 10.71 17.13 0.97
CA ASP A 93 9.92 17.59 -0.18
C ASP A 93 8.55 16.86 -0.30
N TRP A 94 8.14 16.15 0.75
CA TRP A 94 6.82 15.52 0.77
C TRP A 94 5.76 16.47 1.30
N ARG A 95 4.58 16.39 0.69
CA ARG A 95 3.37 16.99 1.22
C ARG A 95 2.48 15.88 1.77
N ILE A 96 2.10 15.95 3.06
CA ILE A 96 1.32 14.91 3.71
C ILE A 96 0.05 15.53 4.29
N THR A 97 -1.11 15.07 3.83
CA THR A 97 -2.42 15.46 4.35
C THR A 97 -2.98 14.33 5.20
N PHE A 98 -3.29 14.61 6.46
CA PHE A 98 -3.86 13.65 7.42
C PHE A 98 -5.37 13.86 7.50
N VAL A 99 -6.14 12.85 7.09
CA VAL A 99 -7.60 12.91 7.08
C VAL A 99 -8.17 11.84 8.01
N ASP A 100 -8.90 12.25 9.03
CA ASP A 100 -9.69 11.29 9.82
C ASP A 100 -10.86 10.81 8.97
N THR A 101 -10.86 9.52 8.68
CA THR A 101 -11.92 8.87 7.88
C THR A 101 -12.79 7.94 8.72
N GLY A 102 -12.66 7.99 10.05
CA GLY A 102 -13.45 7.22 11.00
C GLY A 102 -12.94 5.78 11.19
N LEU A 103 -13.19 5.28 12.41
CA LEU A 103 -12.68 3.98 12.85
C LEU A 103 -13.26 2.81 12.02
N HIS A 104 -14.57 2.82 11.79
CA HIS A 104 -15.31 1.71 11.18
C HIS A 104 -15.53 1.86 9.66
N SER A 105 -14.92 2.86 9.05
CA SER A 105 -15.05 3.06 7.61
C SER A 105 -14.35 1.96 6.83
N ASN A 106 -15.03 1.42 5.82
CA ASN A 106 -14.42 0.57 4.82
C ASN A 106 -13.61 1.40 3.78
N ILE A 107 -12.98 0.76 2.81
CA ILE A 107 -12.11 1.44 1.84
C ILE A 107 -12.90 2.42 0.96
N GLY A 108 -14.09 2.05 0.49
CA GLY A 108 -14.94 2.94 -0.30
C GLY A 108 -15.34 4.20 0.47
N GLN A 109 -15.76 4.05 1.73
CA GLN A 109 -16.10 5.18 2.60
C GLN A 109 -14.89 6.08 2.89
N ARG A 110 -13.69 5.50 3.09
CA ARG A 110 -12.45 6.29 3.26
C ARG A 110 -12.16 7.11 2.02
N LEU A 111 -12.33 6.50 0.85
CA LEU A 111 -12.11 7.17 -0.42
C LEU A 111 -13.09 8.34 -0.61
N LEU A 112 -14.37 8.15 -0.31
CA LEU A 112 -15.37 9.23 -0.34
C LEU A 112 -15.00 10.40 0.59
N ARG A 113 -14.50 10.13 1.80
CA ARG A 113 -14.13 11.15 2.77
C ARG A 113 -12.89 11.96 2.39
N VAL A 114 -11.99 11.40 1.60
CA VAL A 114 -10.81 12.12 1.09
C VAL A 114 -11.08 12.83 -0.23
N ARG A 115 -12.23 12.65 -0.89
CA ARG A 115 -12.58 13.20 -2.21
C ARG A 115 -12.27 14.70 -2.34
N LYS A 116 -12.59 15.49 -1.30
CA LYS A 116 -12.35 16.95 -1.31
C LYS A 116 -10.86 17.32 -1.44
N HIS A 117 -9.94 16.47 -1.01
CA HIS A 117 -8.50 16.69 -1.11
C HIS A 117 -7.93 16.26 -2.47
N LEU A 118 -8.76 15.63 -3.31
CA LEU A 118 -8.45 15.21 -4.67
C LEU A 118 -9.04 16.17 -5.72
N ALA A 119 -9.66 17.30 -5.29
CA ALA A 119 -10.22 18.27 -6.21
C ALA A 119 -9.16 18.77 -7.18
N GLY A 120 -9.51 18.79 -8.49
CA GLY A 120 -8.62 19.18 -9.57
C GLY A 120 -7.73 18.06 -10.14
N GLU A 121 -7.65 16.91 -9.49
CA GLU A 121 -6.96 15.75 -10.06
C GLU A 121 -7.87 15.05 -11.08
N GLN A 122 -7.34 14.76 -12.26
CA GLN A 122 -8.03 13.90 -13.25
C GLN A 122 -7.90 12.41 -12.89
N ALA A 123 -6.76 12.06 -12.30
CA ALA A 123 -6.45 10.72 -11.81
C ALA A 123 -5.53 10.81 -10.61
N PHE A 124 -5.58 9.82 -9.75
CA PHE A 124 -4.77 9.71 -8.54
C PHE A 124 -4.39 8.24 -8.28
N LEU A 125 -3.41 8.06 -7.40
CA LEU A 125 -2.96 6.75 -6.95
C LEU A 125 -3.58 6.43 -5.60
N ALA A 126 -3.85 5.16 -5.35
CA ALA A 126 -4.29 4.72 -4.03
C ALA A 126 -3.67 3.36 -3.67
N ASN A 127 -3.49 3.09 -2.38
CA ASN A 127 -2.99 1.79 -1.94
C ASN A 127 -3.37 1.48 -0.49
N TYR A 128 -3.33 0.18 -0.18
CA TYR A 128 -3.23 -0.29 1.20
C TYR A 128 -1.87 0.12 1.76
N SER A 129 -1.79 0.35 3.08
CA SER A 129 -0.58 0.91 3.71
C SER A 129 0.38 -0.15 4.29
N ASP A 130 0.18 -1.42 3.95
CA ASP A 130 0.82 -2.58 4.57
C ASP A 130 1.44 -3.56 3.57
N GLY A 131 1.53 -3.20 2.30
CA GLY A 131 2.14 -4.01 1.25
C GLY A 131 3.31 -3.30 0.56
N LEU A 132 4.36 -4.06 0.24
CA LEU A 132 5.53 -3.58 -0.51
C LEU A 132 5.70 -4.37 -1.80
N SER A 133 6.26 -3.73 -2.83
CA SER A 133 6.45 -4.34 -4.14
C SER A 133 7.55 -3.64 -4.94
N ASP A 134 8.05 -4.32 -5.95
CA ASP A 134 8.93 -3.78 -6.99
C ASP A 134 8.19 -3.47 -8.30
N ILE A 135 6.86 -3.29 -8.25
CA ILE A 135 6.02 -2.94 -9.41
C ILE A 135 6.60 -1.70 -10.11
N PRO A 136 6.82 -1.74 -11.44
CA PRO A 136 7.23 -0.55 -12.19
C PRO A 136 6.05 0.40 -12.35
N LEU A 137 5.94 1.40 -11.45
CA LEU A 137 4.76 2.27 -11.34
C LEU A 137 4.55 3.12 -12.61
N ASP A 138 5.62 3.56 -13.25
CA ASP A 138 5.60 4.27 -14.53
C ASP A 138 4.92 3.44 -15.63
N LYS A 139 5.25 2.15 -15.73
CA LYS A 139 4.61 1.23 -16.68
C LYS A 139 3.15 0.96 -16.32
N THR A 140 2.86 0.83 -15.03
CA THR A 140 1.48 0.63 -14.55
C THR A 140 0.59 1.83 -14.89
N ILE A 141 1.11 3.05 -14.70
CA ILE A 141 0.40 4.28 -15.06
C ILE A 141 0.24 4.39 -16.58
N ALA A 142 1.28 4.12 -17.37
CA ALA A 142 1.22 4.15 -18.81
C ALA A 142 0.21 3.13 -19.38
N ASP A 143 0.20 1.91 -18.83
CA ASP A 143 -0.77 0.87 -19.18
C ASP A 143 -2.21 1.32 -18.87
N PHE A 144 -2.45 1.92 -17.71
CA PHE A 144 -3.75 2.48 -17.35
C PHE A 144 -4.18 3.62 -18.30
N GLN A 145 -3.26 4.53 -18.63
CA GLN A 145 -3.53 5.65 -19.53
C GLN A 145 -3.87 5.20 -20.96
N SER A 146 -3.30 4.06 -21.39
CA SER A 146 -3.60 3.47 -22.70
C SER A 146 -5.01 2.85 -22.80
N LYS A 147 -5.67 2.64 -21.65
CA LYS A 147 -6.99 2.02 -21.53
C LYS A 147 -8.05 3.06 -21.20
N GLN A 148 -9.27 2.83 -21.64
CA GLN A 148 -10.42 3.65 -21.26
C GLN A 148 -11.02 3.17 -19.92
N ALA A 149 -10.15 2.85 -18.95
CA ALA A 149 -10.56 2.37 -17.65
C ALA A 149 -10.75 3.52 -16.65
N VAL A 150 -11.69 3.38 -15.73
CA VAL A 150 -11.89 4.29 -14.59
C VAL A 150 -11.01 3.86 -13.42
N ALA A 151 -10.76 2.57 -13.28
CA ALA A 151 -9.89 2.01 -12.26
C ALA A 151 -8.98 0.93 -12.82
N SER A 152 -7.76 0.86 -12.28
CA SER A 152 -6.83 -0.25 -12.46
C SER A 152 -6.17 -0.58 -11.14
N PHE A 153 -5.76 -1.83 -10.96
CA PHE A 153 -5.01 -2.30 -9.79
C PHE A 153 -3.95 -3.32 -10.23
N ALA A 154 -2.98 -3.57 -9.36
CA ALA A 154 -2.01 -4.62 -9.61
C ALA A 154 -2.60 -5.99 -9.25
N SER A 155 -2.62 -6.92 -10.21
CA SER A 155 -2.86 -8.32 -9.92
C SER A 155 -1.54 -9.06 -9.76
N VAL A 156 -1.37 -9.73 -8.62
CA VAL A 156 -0.12 -10.34 -8.18
C VAL A 156 -0.33 -11.80 -7.84
N ARG A 157 0.75 -12.59 -7.91
CA ARG A 157 0.72 -13.96 -7.40
C ARG A 157 0.84 -13.95 -5.89
N THR A 158 0.06 -14.78 -5.21
CA THR A 158 0.19 -14.93 -3.76
C THR A 158 1.45 -15.73 -3.42
N SER A 159 2.19 -15.28 -2.40
CA SER A 159 3.28 -16.03 -1.79
C SER A 159 2.80 -17.02 -0.71
N GLN A 160 1.50 -17.05 -0.43
CA GLN A 160 0.94 -17.93 0.59
C GLN A 160 1.00 -19.39 0.16
N SER A 161 1.45 -20.24 1.07
CA SER A 161 1.68 -21.69 0.85
C SER A 161 0.39 -22.53 1.01
N PHE A 162 -0.76 -22.00 0.58
CA PHE A 162 -1.99 -22.80 0.55
C PHE A 162 -1.99 -23.74 -0.65
N HIS A 163 -2.66 -24.88 -0.50
CA HIS A 163 -2.96 -25.80 -1.58
C HIS A 163 -4.42 -25.65 -1.97
N LEU A 164 -4.66 -25.49 -3.27
CA LEU A 164 -6.00 -25.58 -3.83
C LEU A 164 -6.38 -27.06 -3.87
N VAL A 165 -7.57 -27.37 -3.40
CA VAL A 165 -8.14 -28.70 -3.46
C VAL A 165 -9.33 -28.66 -4.40
N ASP A 166 -9.27 -29.44 -5.47
CA ASP A 166 -10.40 -29.73 -6.34
C ASP A 166 -11.01 -31.05 -5.89
N ALA A 167 -12.26 -31.02 -5.44
CA ALA A 167 -12.98 -32.19 -4.95
C ALA A 167 -14.33 -32.34 -5.65
N ALA A 168 -14.71 -33.57 -5.97
CA ALA A 168 -16.02 -33.91 -6.48
C ALA A 168 -17.10 -33.74 -5.39
N GLU A 169 -18.38 -33.69 -5.79
CA GLU A 169 -19.53 -33.56 -4.87
C GLU A 169 -19.63 -34.71 -3.85
N ASP A 170 -19.13 -35.89 -4.20
CA ASP A 170 -19.06 -37.07 -3.33
C ASP A 170 -17.91 -37.01 -2.30
N GLY A 171 -17.09 -35.94 -2.33
CA GLY A 171 -16.01 -35.68 -1.38
C GLY A 171 -14.66 -36.28 -1.78
N TYR A 172 -14.55 -36.98 -2.91
CA TYR A 172 -13.25 -37.43 -3.40
C TYR A 172 -12.47 -36.29 -4.02
N VAL A 173 -11.15 -36.25 -3.74
CA VAL A 173 -10.23 -35.20 -4.24
C VAL A 173 -9.77 -35.57 -5.65
N ASN A 174 -10.07 -34.70 -6.62
CA ASN A 174 -9.62 -34.82 -8.01
C ASN A 174 -8.19 -34.34 -8.19
N ASN A 175 -7.85 -33.22 -7.50
CA ASN A 175 -6.53 -32.63 -7.58
C ASN A 175 -6.20 -31.85 -6.29
N ILE A 176 -4.93 -31.83 -5.93
CA ILE A 176 -4.38 -30.95 -4.90
C ILE A 176 -3.06 -30.37 -5.40
N GLY A 177 -2.94 -29.05 -5.35
CA GLY A 177 -1.74 -28.37 -5.84
C GLY A 177 -1.52 -27.03 -5.16
N PRO A 178 -0.31 -26.47 -5.24
CA PRO A 178 -0.03 -25.17 -4.64
C PRO A 178 -0.91 -24.08 -5.24
N MET A 179 -1.43 -23.18 -4.41
CA MET A 179 -2.19 -21.99 -4.84
C MET A 179 -1.32 -21.03 -5.69
N SER A 180 -0.02 -21.24 -5.71
CA SER A 180 0.96 -20.47 -6.51
C SER A 180 0.99 -20.86 -8.01
N GLY A 181 0.02 -21.62 -8.50
CA GLY A 181 -0.11 -21.94 -9.93
C GLY A 181 -0.34 -20.71 -10.81
N ASP A 182 -0.01 -20.82 -12.10
CA ASP A 182 -0.03 -19.72 -13.09
C ASP A 182 -1.40 -19.05 -13.31
N SER A 183 -2.46 -19.61 -12.75
CA SER A 183 -3.85 -19.16 -12.99
C SER A 183 -4.44 -18.30 -11.87
N VAL A 184 -3.86 -18.25 -10.66
CA VAL A 184 -4.45 -17.54 -9.53
C VAL A 184 -3.72 -16.23 -9.27
N TYR A 185 -4.43 -15.13 -9.50
CA TYR A 185 -3.99 -13.78 -9.16
C TYR A 185 -4.91 -13.20 -8.08
N ILE A 186 -4.32 -12.42 -7.18
CA ILE A 186 -5.06 -11.68 -6.15
C ILE A 186 -4.93 -10.18 -6.38
N ASN A 187 -5.83 -9.41 -5.78
CA ASN A 187 -5.71 -7.96 -5.73
C ASN A 187 -4.52 -7.57 -4.84
N GLY A 188 -3.49 -6.99 -5.45
CA GLY A 188 -2.27 -6.52 -4.79
C GLY A 188 -2.30 -5.05 -4.41
N GLY A 189 -3.42 -4.35 -4.60
CA GLY A 189 -3.48 -2.90 -4.40
C GLY A 189 -2.84 -2.13 -5.57
N PHE A 190 -2.04 -1.11 -5.28
CA PHE A 190 -1.38 -0.24 -6.26
C PHE A 190 -2.38 0.29 -7.31
N PHE A 191 -3.46 0.87 -6.79
CA PHE A 191 -4.55 1.38 -7.62
C PHE A 191 -4.14 2.64 -8.40
N VAL A 192 -4.58 2.72 -9.65
CA VAL A 192 -4.63 3.94 -10.46
C VAL A 192 -6.10 4.22 -10.75
N LEU A 193 -6.60 5.35 -10.28
CA LEU A 193 -8.02 5.68 -10.31
C LEU A 193 -8.24 7.02 -11.01
N ARG A 194 -9.19 7.09 -11.96
CA ARG A 194 -9.72 8.38 -12.43
C ARG A 194 -10.67 8.96 -11.39
N SER A 195 -10.83 10.27 -11.37
CA SER A 195 -11.76 10.93 -10.46
C SER A 195 -13.23 10.51 -10.69
N ASP A 196 -13.56 10.01 -11.87
CA ASP A 196 -14.86 9.43 -12.19
C ASP A 196 -15.20 8.19 -11.33
N ILE A 197 -14.22 7.60 -10.61
CA ILE A 197 -14.48 6.49 -9.66
C ILE A 197 -15.55 6.86 -8.64
N PHE A 198 -15.62 8.14 -8.25
CA PHE A 198 -16.60 8.62 -7.28
C PHE A 198 -18.05 8.54 -7.76
N ASP A 199 -18.30 8.41 -9.06
CA ASP A 199 -19.63 8.22 -9.63
C ASP A 199 -20.10 6.75 -9.52
N TYR A 200 -19.18 5.86 -9.12
CA TYR A 200 -19.43 4.43 -8.96
C TYR A 200 -19.45 3.97 -7.50
N ILE A 201 -19.17 4.86 -6.55
CA ILE A 201 -19.14 4.55 -5.11
C ILE A 201 -20.37 5.16 -4.44
N ASN A 202 -21.26 4.33 -3.90
CA ASN A 202 -22.35 4.76 -3.03
C ASN A 202 -21.93 4.73 -1.56
N GLU A 203 -22.71 5.39 -0.70
CA GLU A 203 -22.52 5.31 0.75
C GLU A 203 -22.58 3.85 1.23
N GLY A 204 -21.58 3.44 2.01
CA GLY A 204 -21.49 2.09 2.56
C GLY A 204 -20.82 1.04 1.65
N ASP A 205 -20.58 1.33 0.37
CA ASP A 205 -19.92 0.39 -0.53
C ASP A 205 -18.47 0.10 -0.11
N GLU A 206 -18.04 -1.16 -0.24
CA GLU A 206 -16.62 -1.54 -0.21
C GLU A 206 -16.03 -1.40 -1.63
N LEU A 207 -14.88 -0.73 -1.77
CA LEU A 207 -14.32 -0.34 -3.07
C LEU A 207 -14.18 -1.52 -4.04
N VAL A 208 -13.65 -2.64 -3.55
CA VAL A 208 -13.34 -3.81 -4.40
C VAL A 208 -14.53 -4.71 -4.65
N ASP A 209 -15.64 -4.48 -3.97
CA ASP A 209 -16.88 -5.24 -4.15
C ASP A 209 -17.84 -4.51 -5.11
N GLN A 210 -18.77 -3.71 -4.59
CA GLN A 210 -19.85 -3.13 -5.39
C GLN A 210 -19.38 -2.14 -6.46
N PRO A 211 -18.47 -1.18 -6.20
CA PRO A 211 -17.95 -0.29 -7.21
C PRO A 211 -17.21 -1.03 -8.33
N PHE A 212 -16.35 -1.98 -7.98
CA PHE A 212 -15.62 -2.75 -9.00
C PHE A 212 -16.56 -3.62 -9.83
N GLN A 213 -17.61 -4.21 -9.26
CA GLN A 213 -18.61 -4.94 -10.05
C GLN A 213 -19.33 -4.02 -11.05
N ARG A 214 -19.69 -2.79 -10.66
CA ARG A 214 -20.28 -1.81 -11.59
C ARG A 214 -19.32 -1.45 -12.74
N LEU A 215 -18.01 -1.32 -12.44
CA LEU A 215 -16.99 -1.06 -13.45
C LEU A 215 -16.77 -2.26 -14.38
N ILE A 216 -16.78 -3.49 -13.84
CA ILE A 216 -16.66 -4.73 -14.63
C ILE A 216 -17.77 -4.82 -15.67
N GLN A 217 -19.02 -4.59 -15.27
CA GLN A 217 -20.18 -4.62 -16.16
C GLN A 217 -20.05 -3.65 -17.34
N LYS A 218 -19.35 -2.53 -17.13
CA LYS A 218 -19.11 -1.48 -18.15
C LYS A 218 -17.75 -1.62 -18.85
N ARG A 219 -16.95 -2.64 -18.53
CA ARG A 219 -15.57 -2.82 -19.02
C ARG A 219 -14.65 -1.64 -18.69
N LEU A 220 -14.84 -1.02 -17.53
CA LEU A 220 -14.08 0.14 -17.04
C LEU A 220 -13.09 -0.20 -15.92
N LEU A 221 -12.96 -1.48 -15.55
CA LEU A 221 -11.96 -1.98 -14.62
C LEU A 221 -10.86 -2.70 -15.38
N ALA A 222 -9.62 -2.30 -15.15
CA ALA A 222 -8.43 -2.93 -15.70
C ALA A 222 -7.54 -3.51 -14.59
N THR A 223 -6.56 -4.31 -14.98
CA THR A 223 -5.51 -4.76 -14.08
C THR A 223 -4.17 -4.77 -14.77
N TYR A 224 -3.11 -4.50 -14.01
CA TYR A 224 -1.72 -4.67 -14.39
C TYR A 224 -1.18 -5.95 -13.74
N ARG A 225 -0.84 -6.95 -14.56
CA ARG A 225 -0.27 -8.21 -14.05
C ARG A 225 1.20 -8.03 -13.70
N HIS A 226 1.54 -8.31 -12.45
CA HIS A 226 2.90 -8.22 -11.95
C HIS A 226 3.43 -9.59 -11.52
N GLY A 227 4.59 -9.95 -12.05
CA GLY A 227 5.23 -11.25 -11.77
C GLY A 227 6.48 -11.14 -10.89
N GLY A 228 6.83 -9.92 -10.43
CA GLY A 228 7.95 -9.66 -9.53
C GLY A 228 7.59 -9.81 -8.05
N PHE A 229 8.28 -9.07 -7.21
CA PHE A 229 8.05 -9.10 -5.76
C PHE A 229 6.79 -8.33 -5.38
N TRP A 230 5.94 -8.96 -4.58
CA TRP A 230 4.86 -8.34 -3.86
C TRP A 230 4.61 -9.10 -2.56
N GLN A 231 4.49 -8.39 -1.44
CA GLN A 231 4.15 -8.99 -0.16
C GLN A 231 3.40 -8.00 0.72
N ALA A 232 2.29 -8.45 1.34
CA ALA A 232 1.61 -7.73 2.41
C ALA A 232 2.09 -8.23 3.77
N MET A 233 2.04 -7.35 4.77
CA MET A 233 2.33 -7.68 6.16
C MET A 233 1.02 -7.96 6.91
N ASP A 234 0.45 -9.14 6.72
CA ASP A 234 -0.82 -9.52 7.34
C ASP A 234 -0.66 -10.29 8.64
N THR A 235 0.42 -11.03 8.77
CA THR A 235 0.69 -11.92 9.90
C THR A 235 2.08 -11.68 10.47
N PHE A 236 2.35 -12.22 11.67
CA PHE A 236 3.69 -12.21 12.25
C PHE A 236 4.72 -12.96 11.38
N LYS A 237 4.30 -14.00 10.67
CA LYS A 237 5.14 -14.70 9.69
C LYS A 237 5.60 -13.76 8.58
N ASP A 238 4.71 -12.89 8.10
CA ASP A 238 5.05 -11.91 7.07
C ASP A 238 6.05 -10.87 7.61
N LYS A 239 5.87 -10.42 8.85
CA LYS A 239 6.83 -9.54 9.52
C LYS A 239 8.23 -10.17 9.58
N ILE A 240 8.34 -11.43 10.00
CA ILE A 240 9.62 -12.16 10.02
C ILE A 240 10.22 -12.26 8.62
N ALA A 241 9.40 -12.47 7.60
CA ALA A 241 9.87 -12.54 6.21
C ALA A 241 10.47 -11.19 5.75
N PHE A 242 9.81 -10.07 6.07
CA PHE A 242 10.36 -8.73 5.80
C PHE A 242 11.67 -8.48 6.55
N ASP A 243 11.74 -8.83 7.83
CA ASP A 243 12.96 -8.66 8.63
C ASP A 243 14.14 -9.46 8.08
N ARG A 244 13.90 -10.67 7.59
CA ARG A 244 14.95 -11.48 6.95
C ARG A 244 15.47 -10.83 5.66
N LEU A 245 14.57 -10.28 4.84
CA LEU A 245 14.96 -9.57 3.62
C LEU A 245 15.78 -8.32 3.96
N ASP A 246 15.36 -7.55 4.97
CA ASP A 246 16.07 -6.37 5.45
C ASP A 246 17.46 -6.73 6.01
N ALA A 247 17.55 -7.72 6.88
CA ALA A 247 18.81 -8.18 7.49
C ALA A 247 19.85 -8.69 6.46
N THR A 248 19.39 -9.23 5.33
CA THR A 248 20.25 -9.69 4.24
C THR A 248 20.57 -8.61 3.22
N GLY A 249 19.96 -7.41 3.35
CA GLY A 249 20.06 -6.33 2.38
C GLY A 249 19.37 -6.62 1.03
N ASN A 250 18.65 -7.74 0.93
CA ASN A 250 17.91 -8.12 -0.28
C ASN A 250 16.46 -7.64 -0.19
N CYS A 251 16.27 -6.34 -0.37
CA CYS A 251 14.97 -5.67 -0.28
C CYS A 251 14.44 -5.31 -1.67
N PRO A 252 13.67 -6.18 -2.35
CA PRO A 252 13.23 -5.94 -3.73
C PRO A 252 12.40 -4.66 -3.88
N TRP A 253 11.68 -4.26 -2.83
CA TRP A 253 10.88 -3.03 -2.82
C TRP A 253 11.69 -1.73 -2.76
N ILE A 254 13.01 -1.80 -2.46
CA ILE A 254 13.88 -0.63 -2.40
C ILE A 254 14.34 -0.26 -3.82
N VAL A 255 13.37 0.14 -4.66
CA VAL A 255 13.61 0.51 -6.07
C VAL A 255 14.40 1.82 -6.23
N TRP A 256 14.56 2.60 -5.18
CA TRP A 256 15.27 3.88 -5.18
C TRP A 256 16.77 3.79 -4.87
N ARG A 257 17.27 2.62 -4.45
CA ARG A 257 18.73 2.39 -4.44
C ARG A 257 19.14 2.06 -5.87
N LYS A 258 20.01 2.90 -6.45
CA LYS A 258 20.70 2.50 -7.67
C LYS A 258 21.60 1.29 -7.38
N PRO A 259 21.64 0.30 -8.27
CA PRO A 259 22.65 -0.76 -8.19
C PRO A 259 24.06 -0.20 -8.28
#